data_081033359b081e4d6a45e702df9f5269
#
_entry.id   081033359b081e4d6a45e702df9f5269
#
_cell.length_a   1.000
_cell.length_b   1.000
_cell.length_c   1.000
_cell.angle_alpha   90.00
_cell.angle_beta   90.00
_cell.angle_gamma   90.00
#
_symmetry.space_group_name_H-M   'P 1'
#
loop_
_entity.id
_entity.type
_entity.pdbx_description
1 polymer ?
#
loop_
_entity_poly.entity_id
_entity_poly.type
_entity_poly.pdbx_seq_one_letter_code
_entity_poly.pdbx_strand_id
1 'polypeptide(L)'
;TCGYCKWEYFTEVLEYVDLVLYDLKHLDSAEHKRLTGVDNQLILENAAKVVKKVKEMIIRVPLIPSLNDSKDNIMMLVDFVSTLEKVKEIDLLPYHQLGVSKYNQIGQTYKLNEINPPSKEKINDIKRYIENRGFLVKVGG
;
A
#
# COMPACT_ATOMS: atom_id res chain seq x y z
N THR A 1 4.99 -5.70 -5.07
CA THR A 1 5.71 -4.53 -5.62
C THR A 1 5.08 -3.23 -5.16
N CYS A 2 5.85 -2.12 -5.15
CA CYS A 2 5.31 -0.76 -5.03
C CYS A 2 5.28 -0.01 -6.38
N GLY A 3 5.71 -0.65 -7.48
CA GLY A 3 5.67 -0.05 -8.81
C GLY A 3 6.66 1.09 -9.07
N TYR A 4 7.63 1.33 -8.19
CA TYR A 4 8.64 2.37 -8.39
C TYR A 4 9.75 1.86 -9.33
N CYS A 5 9.43 1.78 -10.62
CA CYS A 5 10.38 1.39 -11.67
C CYS A 5 9.94 2.00 -13.01
N LYS A 6 10.86 2.05 -13.98
CA LYS A 6 10.53 2.46 -15.34
C LYS A 6 9.52 1.48 -15.95
N TRP A 7 8.57 2.03 -16.69
CA TRP A 7 7.47 1.26 -17.27
C TRP A 7 7.94 0.12 -18.20
N GLU A 8 9.02 0.34 -18.95
CA GLU A 8 9.57 -0.64 -19.89
C GLU A 8 9.95 -1.95 -19.17
N TYR A 9 10.67 -1.86 -18.04
CA TYR A 9 11.04 -3.02 -17.24
C TYR A 9 9.83 -3.70 -16.59
N PHE A 10 8.84 -2.88 -16.20
CA PHE A 10 7.63 -3.43 -15.59
C PHE A 10 6.83 -4.24 -16.62
N THR A 11 6.73 -3.75 -17.84
CA THR A 11 5.99 -4.41 -18.93
C THR A 11 6.53 -5.81 -19.23
N GLU A 12 7.85 -5.98 -19.24
CA GLU A 12 8.49 -7.28 -19.48
C GLU A 12 8.09 -8.33 -18.42
N VAL A 13 8.03 -7.93 -17.15
CA VAL A 13 7.64 -8.82 -16.05
C VAL A 13 6.15 -9.15 -16.09
N LEU A 14 5.30 -8.18 -16.45
CA LEU A 14 3.85 -8.34 -16.45
C LEU A 14 3.34 -9.36 -17.49
N GLU A 15 4.13 -9.70 -18.50
CA GLU A 15 3.79 -10.74 -19.47
C GLU A 15 3.70 -12.15 -18.85
N TYR A 16 4.37 -12.35 -17.71
CA TYR A 16 4.47 -13.64 -17.00
C TYR A 16 3.70 -13.66 -15.68
N VAL A 17 2.88 -12.63 -15.41
CA VAL A 17 2.22 -12.45 -14.11
C VAL A 17 0.71 -12.40 -14.28
N ASP A 18 0.00 -13.27 -13.55
CA ASP A 18 -1.47 -13.30 -13.51
C ASP A 18 -2.04 -12.37 -12.44
N LEU A 19 -1.39 -12.32 -11.27
CA LEU A 19 -1.79 -11.52 -10.10
C LEU A 19 -0.69 -10.55 -9.68
N VAL A 20 -1.03 -9.29 -9.49
CA VAL A 20 -0.14 -8.29 -8.91
C VAL A 20 -0.62 -7.86 -7.54
N LEU A 21 0.22 -8.04 -6.53
CA LEU A 21 0.07 -7.44 -5.21
C LEU A 21 0.79 -6.07 -5.23
N TYR A 22 0.01 -4.98 -5.16
CA TYR A 22 0.53 -3.63 -5.37
C TYR A 22 0.45 -2.79 -4.10
N ASP A 23 1.61 -2.36 -3.58
CA ASP A 23 1.70 -1.63 -2.32
C ASP A 23 1.51 -0.13 -2.52
N LEU A 24 0.49 0.45 -1.91
CA LEU A 24 0.31 1.90 -1.76
C LEU A 24 0.57 2.31 -0.32
N LYS A 25 1.53 3.22 -0.11
CA LYS A 25 2.01 3.57 1.24
C LYS A 25 1.46 4.89 1.76
N HIS A 26 1.39 5.90 0.91
CA HIS A 26 0.78 7.20 1.21
C HIS A 26 0.34 7.88 -0.09
N LEU A 27 -0.83 8.54 -0.09
CA LEU A 27 -1.37 9.18 -1.30
C LEU A 27 -0.94 10.65 -1.45
N ASP A 28 -0.66 11.34 -0.33
CA ASP A 28 0.00 12.64 -0.40
C ASP A 28 1.48 12.46 -0.81
N SER A 29 1.90 13.17 -1.86
CA SER A 29 3.21 13.00 -2.47
C SER A 29 4.34 13.52 -1.60
N ALA A 30 4.12 14.61 -0.85
CA ALA A 30 5.12 15.16 0.06
C ALA A 30 5.36 14.23 1.24
N GLU A 31 4.27 13.70 1.83
CA GLU A 31 4.35 12.72 2.91
C GLU A 31 4.96 11.40 2.43
N HIS A 32 4.60 10.93 1.23
CA HIS A 32 5.23 9.74 0.65
C HIS A 32 6.74 9.92 0.53
N LYS A 33 7.18 11.08 0.01
CA LYS A 33 8.61 11.41 -0.12
C LYS A 33 9.31 11.49 1.25
N ARG A 34 8.66 12.09 2.25
CA ARG A 34 9.18 12.16 3.61
C ARG A 34 9.39 10.77 4.22
N LEU A 35 8.46 9.85 3.98
CA LEU A 35 8.47 8.51 4.56
C LEU A 35 9.36 7.50 3.81
N THR A 36 9.48 7.65 2.48
CA THR A 36 10.12 6.62 1.62
C THR A 36 11.34 7.13 0.86
N GLY A 37 11.57 8.44 0.83
CA GLY A 37 12.64 9.09 0.08
C GLY A 37 12.28 9.48 -1.37
N VAL A 38 11.15 9.02 -1.90
CA VAL A 38 10.69 9.31 -3.26
C VAL A 38 9.23 9.77 -3.27
N ASP A 39 8.84 10.56 -4.27
CA ASP A 39 7.43 10.89 -4.49
C ASP A 39 6.64 9.67 -5.00
N ASN A 40 5.30 9.79 -5.02
CA ASN A 40 4.43 8.70 -5.41
C ASN A 40 3.89 8.80 -6.85
N GLN A 41 4.27 9.83 -7.60
CA GLN A 41 3.70 10.08 -8.95
C GLN A 41 3.88 8.86 -9.86
N LEU A 42 5.13 8.40 -10.01
CA LEU A 42 5.45 7.23 -10.83
C LEU A 42 4.72 5.96 -10.36
N ILE A 43 4.56 5.81 -9.04
CA ILE A 43 3.86 4.68 -8.43
C ILE A 43 2.38 4.68 -8.85
N LEU A 44 1.70 5.82 -8.75
CA LEU A 44 0.28 5.95 -9.11
C LEU A 44 0.06 5.80 -10.62
N GLU A 45 0.92 6.39 -11.45
CA GLU A 45 0.89 6.22 -12.89
C GLU A 45 1.07 4.75 -13.30
N ASN A 46 2.03 4.05 -12.69
CA ASN A 46 2.25 2.63 -12.95
C ASN A 46 1.07 1.78 -12.48
N ALA A 47 0.46 2.07 -11.32
CA ALA A 47 -0.74 1.36 -10.87
C ALA A 47 -1.86 1.42 -11.92
N ALA A 48 -2.13 2.61 -12.48
CA ALA A 48 -3.14 2.81 -13.50
C ALA A 48 -2.83 2.10 -14.83
N LYS A 49 -1.56 1.85 -15.14
CA LYS A 49 -1.14 1.08 -16.31
C LYS A 49 -1.20 -0.43 -16.04
N VAL A 50 -0.72 -0.88 -14.86
CA VAL A 50 -0.68 -2.30 -14.46
C VAL A 50 -2.07 -2.91 -14.46
N VAL A 51 -3.06 -2.24 -13.86
CA VAL A 51 -4.43 -2.75 -13.77
C VAL A 51 -5.05 -3.06 -15.13
N LYS A 52 -4.59 -2.41 -16.21
CA LYS A 52 -5.06 -2.67 -17.59
C LYS A 52 -4.39 -3.88 -18.23
N LYS A 53 -3.22 -4.28 -17.73
CA LYS A 53 -2.38 -5.35 -18.32
C LYS A 53 -2.57 -6.70 -17.65
N VAL A 54 -2.87 -6.74 -16.36
CA VAL A 54 -2.95 -7.99 -15.60
C VAL A 54 -4.39 -8.50 -15.49
N LYS A 55 -4.53 -9.79 -15.18
CA LYS A 55 -5.85 -10.40 -14.92
C LYS A 55 -6.42 -9.91 -13.60
N GLU A 56 -5.58 -9.84 -12.58
CA GLU A 56 -5.98 -9.49 -11.22
C GLU A 56 -4.94 -8.58 -10.56
N MET A 57 -5.43 -7.60 -9.79
CA MET A 57 -4.59 -6.70 -8.99
C MET A 57 -5.23 -6.48 -7.64
N ILE A 58 -4.48 -6.74 -6.58
CA ILE A 58 -4.86 -6.48 -5.20
C ILE A 58 -4.00 -5.32 -4.69
N ILE A 59 -4.65 -4.32 -4.12
CA ILE A 59 -3.95 -3.22 -3.46
C ILE A 59 -3.61 -3.63 -2.03
N ARG A 60 -2.35 -3.47 -1.63
CA ARG A 60 -1.92 -3.69 -0.25
C ARG A 60 -1.54 -2.37 0.39
N VAL A 61 -2.01 -2.19 1.62
CA VAL A 61 -1.79 -0.96 2.39
C VAL A 61 -1.11 -1.30 3.70
N PRO A 62 0.22 -1.10 3.79
CA PRO A 62 0.89 -1.17 5.09
C PRO A 62 0.30 -0.08 6.00
N LEU A 63 -0.35 -0.49 7.10
CA LEU A 63 -1.05 0.43 7.99
C LEU A 63 -0.19 0.73 9.22
N ILE A 64 0.46 1.89 9.22
CA ILE A 64 1.40 2.30 10.26
C ILE A 64 0.78 3.48 11.03
N PRO A 65 0.48 3.32 12.33
CA PRO A 65 -0.13 4.37 13.13
C PRO A 65 0.64 5.70 13.06
N SER A 66 -0.11 6.79 12.98
CA SER A 66 0.41 8.17 12.92
C SER A 66 1.22 8.53 11.67
N LEU A 67 1.50 7.56 10.78
CA LEU A 67 2.24 7.83 9.56
C LEU A 67 1.33 7.82 8.31
N ASN A 68 0.44 6.83 8.18
CA ASN A 68 -0.42 6.72 7.01
C ASN A 68 -1.86 6.27 7.30
N ASP A 69 -2.22 6.16 8.59
CA ASP A 69 -3.54 5.73 9.04
C ASP A 69 -4.54 6.87 9.26
N SER A 70 -4.21 8.09 8.81
CA SER A 70 -5.10 9.24 8.89
C SER A 70 -6.34 9.03 8.01
N LYS A 71 -7.47 9.61 8.46
CA LYS A 71 -8.72 9.55 7.70
C LYS A 71 -8.54 10.10 6.28
N ASP A 72 -7.84 11.22 6.14
CA ASP A 72 -7.64 11.88 4.86
C ASP A 72 -6.82 11.00 3.90
N ASN A 73 -5.74 10.37 4.38
CA ASN A 73 -4.97 9.46 3.55
C ASN A 73 -5.78 8.23 3.11
N ILE A 74 -6.58 7.65 4.01
CA ILE A 74 -7.46 6.52 3.67
C ILE A 74 -8.54 6.95 2.67
N MET A 75 -9.10 8.14 2.80
CA MET A 75 -10.06 8.68 1.81
C MET A 75 -9.40 8.84 0.44
N MET A 76 -8.25 9.52 0.35
CA MET A 76 -7.50 9.68 -0.90
C MET A 76 -7.14 8.33 -1.52
N LEU A 77 -6.74 7.35 -0.70
CA LEU A 77 -6.43 6.00 -1.16
C LEU A 77 -7.63 5.35 -1.81
N VAL A 78 -8.78 5.35 -1.15
CA VAL A 78 -10.00 4.73 -1.66
C VAL A 78 -10.49 5.45 -2.92
N ASP A 79 -10.43 6.78 -2.95
CA ASP A 79 -10.79 7.55 -4.14
C ASP A 79 -9.89 7.22 -5.33
N PHE A 80 -8.57 7.13 -5.12
CA PHE A 80 -7.65 6.70 -6.17
C PHE A 80 -7.93 5.26 -6.63
N VAL A 81 -8.05 4.30 -5.69
CA VAL A 81 -8.30 2.89 -6.03
C VAL A 81 -9.63 2.72 -6.76
N SER A 82 -10.63 3.56 -6.47
CA SER A 82 -11.91 3.57 -7.19
C SER A 82 -11.77 3.93 -8.68
N THR A 83 -10.68 4.58 -9.09
CA THR A 83 -10.36 4.81 -10.51
C THR A 83 -9.74 3.60 -11.21
N LEU A 84 -9.35 2.57 -10.45
CA LEU A 84 -8.72 1.36 -10.96
C LEU A 84 -9.78 0.27 -11.17
N GLU A 85 -10.44 0.29 -12.33
CA GLU A 85 -11.69 -0.46 -12.62
C GLU A 85 -11.68 -1.96 -12.26
N LYS A 86 -10.51 -2.63 -12.33
CA LYS A 86 -10.40 -4.08 -12.07
C LYS A 86 -10.06 -4.42 -10.63
N VAL A 87 -9.68 -3.44 -9.80
CA VAL A 87 -9.37 -3.69 -8.39
C VAL A 87 -10.66 -3.93 -7.63
N LYS A 88 -10.75 -5.07 -6.96
CA LYS A 88 -11.89 -5.47 -6.13
C LYS A 88 -11.53 -5.68 -4.68
N GLU A 89 -10.25 -5.84 -4.39
CA GLU A 89 -9.75 -6.20 -3.06
C GLU A 89 -8.64 -5.24 -2.61
N ILE A 90 -8.72 -4.84 -1.33
CA ILE A 90 -7.70 -4.07 -0.63
C ILE A 90 -7.29 -4.84 0.62
N ASP A 91 -6.01 -5.17 0.72
CA ASP A 91 -5.42 -5.81 1.89
C ASP A 91 -4.84 -4.77 2.84
N LEU A 92 -5.35 -4.71 4.05
CA LEU A 92 -4.74 -3.92 5.13
C LEU A 92 -3.66 -4.76 5.80
N LEU A 93 -2.44 -4.27 5.81
CA LEU A 93 -1.29 -4.93 6.44
C LEU A 93 -0.93 -4.16 7.73
N PRO A 94 -1.52 -4.50 8.89
CA PRO A 94 -1.24 -3.82 10.14
C PRO A 94 0.25 -3.90 10.48
N TYR A 95 0.82 -2.76 10.88
CA TYR A 95 2.19 -2.70 11.34
C TYR A 95 2.44 -3.66 12.51
N HIS A 96 3.58 -4.34 12.48
CA HIS A 96 4.09 -5.17 13.57
C HIS A 96 5.61 -5.07 13.63
N GLN A 97 6.18 -5.31 14.81
CA GLN A 97 7.61 -5.12 15.07
C GLN A 97 8.52 -6.29 14.61
N LEU A 98 8.01 -7.26 13.86
CA LEU A 98 8.79 -8.43 13.39
C LEU A 98 9.98 -8.05 12.48
N GLY A 99 9.99 -6.84 11.90
CA GLY A 99 11.10 -6.34 11.09
C GLY A 99 12.36 -5.94 11.87
N VAL A 100 12.25 -5.70 13.18
CA VAL A 100 13.35 -5.20 14.03
C VAL A 100 14.59 -6.10 13.97
N SER A 101 14.38 -7.42 14.04
CA SER A 101 15.47 -8.40 13.98
C SER A 101 16.26 -8.34 12.66
N LYS A 102 15.58 -8.09 11.54
CA LYS A 102 16.22 -7.96 10.22
C LYS A 102 17.10 -6.71 10.12
N TYR A 103 16.64 -5.58 10.68
CA TYR A 103 17.43 -4.35 10.73
C TYR A 103 18.69 -4.53 11.57
N ASN A 104 18.57 -5.19 12.73
CA ASN A 104 19.73 -5.51 13.58
C ASN A 104 20.75 -6.39 12.84
N GLN A 105 20.31 -7.38 12.06
CA GLN A 105 21.19 -8.27 11.29
C GLN A 105 22.00 -7.53 10.21
N ILE A 106 21.48 -6.43 9.65
CA ILE A 106 22.17 -5.62 8.64
C ILE A 106 22.85 -4.38 9.24
N GLY A 107 22.94 -4.30 10.58
CA GLY A 107 23.60 -3.19 11.29
C GLY A 107 22.89 -1.84 11.15
N GLN A 108 21.60 -1.82 10.84
CA GLN A 108 20.82 -0.60 10.70
C GLN A 108 19.89 -0.37 11.90
N THR A 109 19.73 0.88 12.27
CA THR A 109 18.77 1.26 13.33
C THR A 109 17.34 1.26 12.79
N TYR A 110 16.45 0.51 13.45
CA TYR A 110 15.04 0.51 13.11
C TYR A 110 14.35 1.78 13.62
N LYS A 111 13.86 2.61 12.71
CA LYS A 111 13.33 3.96 13.03
C LYS A 111 11.91 3.96 13.63
N LEU A 112 11.21 2.83 13.61
CA LEU A 112 9.81 2.72 14.04
C LEU A 112 9.65 1.97 15.38
N ASN A 113 10.72 1.90 16.21
CA ASN A 113 10.73 1.15 17.46
C ASN A 113 9.66 1.62 18.47
N GLU A 114 9.31 2.91 18.42
CA GLU A 114 8.36 3.52 19.37
C GLU A 114 6.90 3.44 18.88
N ILE A 115 6.67 2.94 17.66
CA ILE A 115 5.32 2.81 17.12
C ILE A 115 4.72 1.49 17.56
N ASN A 116 3.59 1.57 18.26
CA ASN A 116 2.79 0.41 18.60
C ASN A 116 1.93 -0.04 17.40
N PRO A 117 1.61 -1.33 17.31
CA PRO A 117 0.63 -1.80 16.31
C PRO A 117 -0.71 -1.05 16.42
N PRO A 118 -1.43 -0.87 15.31
CA PRO A 118 -2.74 -0.23 15.34
C PRO A 118 -3.73 -1.03 16.19
N SER A 119 -4.63 -0.34 16.88
CA SER A 119 -5.68 -1.02 17.65
C SER A 119 -6.65 -1.77 16.72
N LYS A 120 -7.25 -2.85 17.23
CA LYS A 120 -8.26 -3.61 16.50
C LYS A 120 -9.46 -2.74 16.10
N GLU A 121 -9.84 -1.79 16.95
CA GLU A 121 -10.91 -0.84 16.68
C GLU A 121 -10.56 0.03 15.46
N LYS A 122 -9.39 0.65 15.46
CA LYS A 122 -8.92 1.47 14.34
C LYS A 122 -8.89 0.69 13.02
N ILE A 123 -8.37 -0.55 13.05
CA ILE A 123 -8.35 -1.41 11.87
C ILE A 123 -9.77 -1.69 11.36
N ASN A 124 -10.69 -2.02 12.28
CA ASN A 124 -12.09 -2.31 11.94
C ASN A 124 -12.82 -1.08 11.38
N ASP A 125 -12.52 0.13 11.87
CA ASP A 125 -13.11 1.36 11.37
C ASP A 125 -12.65 1.66 9.94
N ILE A 126 -11.34 1.51 9.67
CA ILE A 126 -10.78 1.65 8.34
C ILE A 126 -11.37 0.59 7.40
N LYS A 127 -11.41 -0.68 7.84
CA LYS A 127 -12.00 -1.78 7.08
C LYS A 127 -13.43 -1.47 6.68
N ARG A 128 -14.29 -1.13 7.64
CA ARG A 128 -15.70 -0.77 7.38
C ARG A 128 -15.84 0.40 6.41
N TYR A 129 -14.99 1.42 6.54
CA TYR A 129 -15.00 2.54 5.61
C TYR A 129 -14.72 2.09 4.17
N ILE A 130 -13.71 1.23 3.97
CA ILE A 130 -13.33 0.73 2.64
C ILE A 130 -14.41 -0.21 2.08
N GLU A 131 -14.97 -1.10 2.92
CA GLU A 131 -16.06 -2.01 2.53
C GLU A 131 -17.33 -1.25 2.11
N ASN A 132 -17.67 -0.17 2.79
CA ASN A 132 -18.80 0.71 2.43
C ASN A 132 -18.61 1.41 1.07
N ARG A 133 -17.39 1.45 0.54
CA ARG A 133 -17.06 1.96 -0.80
C ARG A 133 -17.04 0.84 -1.87
N GLY A 134 -17.40 -0.39 -1.49
CA GLY A 134 -17.62 -1.51 -2.41
C GLY A 134 -16.40 -2.42 -2.62
N PHE A 135 -15.35 -2.29 -1.83
CA PHE A 135 -14.17 -3.16 -1.90
C PHE A 135 -14.25 -4.32 -0.91
N LEU A 136 -13.74 -5.48 -1.31
CA LEU A 136 -13.42 -6.56 -0.37
C LEU A 136 -12.18 -6.16 0.44
N VAL A 137 -12.20 -6.38 1.76
CA VAL A 137 -11.06 -6.05 2.63
C VAL A 137 -10.59 -7.25 3.42
N LYS A 138 -9.34 -7.61 3.22
CA LYS A 138 -8.63 -8.56 4.09
C LYS A 138 -7.71 -7.82 5.06
N VAL A 139 -7.49 -8.41 6.23
CA VAL A 139 -6.58 -7.90 7.26
C VAL A 139 -5.49 -8.95 7.50
N GLY A 140 -4.27 -8.56 7.30
CA GLY A 140 -3.14 -9.45 7.21
C GLY A 140 -2.91 -9.93 5.77
N GLY A 141 -1.71 -10.40 5.45
CA GLY A 141 -1.32 -10.90 4.13
C GLY A 141 -0.94 -12.36 4.20
#